data_2a122b46fc705e12ee57114b450e0450
#
_entry.id   2a122b46fc705e12ee57114b450e0450
#
_cell.length_a   1.000
_cell.length_b   1.000
_cell.length_c   1.000
_cell.angle_alpha   90.00
_cell.angle_beta   90.00
_cell.angle_gamma   90.00
#
_symmetry.space_group_name_H-M   'P 1'
#
loop_
_entity.id
_entity.type
_entity.pdbx_description
1 polymer ?
#
loop_
_entity_poly.entity_id
_entity_poly.type
_entity_poly.pdbx_seq_one_letter_code
_entity_poly.pdbx_strand_id
1 'polypeptide(L)'
;HRLAEPTDAAGVAADAQPMRGVSFFTRARLDADDLSIQRAEAGANVSVKRGSGYFRYLRNVADANGSKVENLDLGGELYLSKHWGVTAYGNRDLVQDAWVIRDLGVVYRDECTRIDVIYRREDTVIGRLGPTESIAVRLTLATLGGPMYAN
;
A
#
# COMPACT_ATOMS: atom_id res chain seq x y z
N HIS A 1 -18.17 -35.70 5.48
CA HIS A 1 -19.20 -34.96 4.73
C HIS A 1 -18.77 -33.49 4.66
N ARG A 2 -18.01 -33.14 3.62
CA ARG A 2 -17.79 -31.74 3.29
C ARG A 2 -19.06 -31.23 2.63
N LEU A 3 -19.74 -30.36 3.34
CA LEU A 3 -20.70 -29.51 2.71
C LEU A 3 -19.89 -28.62 1.76
N ALA A 4 -20.12 -28.75 0.48
CA ALA A 4 -19.59 -27.79 -0.50
C ALA A 4 -20.20 -26.45 -0.16
N GLU A 5 -19.37 -25.51 0.29
CA GLU A 5 -19.78 -24.12 0.31
C GLU A 5 -20.12 -23.71 -1.13
N PRO A 6 -21.27 -23.10 -1.34
CA PRO A 6 -21.56 -22.56 -2.65
C PRO A 6 -20.52 -21.48 -2.96
N THR A 7 -19.63 -21.80 -3.84
CA THR A 7 -18.70 -20.80 -4.40
C THR A 7 -19.50 -19.93 -5.36
N ASP A 8 -20.23 -18.99 -4.81
CA ASP A 8 -21.00 -18.03 -5.59
C ASP A 8 -20.13 -16.93 -6.21
N ALA A 9 -18.82 -17.08 -6.13
CA ALA A 9 -17.91 -16.09 -6.67
C ALA A 9 -16.77 -16.74 -7.44
N ALA A 10 -16.51 -16.25 -8.64
CA ALA A 10 -15.37 -16.61 -9.44
C ALA A 10 -14.25 -15.58 -9.27
N GLY A 11 -13.05 -16.03 -8.97
CA GLY A 11 -11.88 -15.19 -8.88
C GLY A 11 -11.08 -15.19 -10.18
N VAL A 12 -10.66 -14.03 -10.63
CA VAL A 12 -9.74 -13.86 -11.75
C VAL A 12 -8.52 -13.11 -11.26
N ALA A 13 -7.34 -13.62 -11.58
CA ALA A 13 -6.09 -12.98 -11.24
C ALA A 13 -5.15 -12.98 -12.44
N ALA A 14 -4.42 -11.90 -12.62
CA ALA A 14 -3.39 -11.78 -13.64
C ALA A 14 -2.19 -11.04 -13.09
N ASP A 15 -1.01 -11.57 -13.34
CA ASP A 15 0.27 -10.96 -12.98
C ASP A 15 1.11 -10.78 -14.24
N ALA A 16 1.77 -9.65 -14.34
CA ALA A 16 2.65 -9.35 -15.47
C ALA A 16 3.92 -8.65 -15.01
N GLN A 17 5.02 -9.03 -15.62
CA GLN A 17 6.31 -8.38 -15.41
C GLN A 17 6.90 -8.00 -16.78
N PRO A 18 6.47 -6.84 -17.34
CA PRO A 18 6.86 -6.47 -18.69
C PRO A 18 8.35 -6.17 -18.86
N MET A 19 9.01 -5.77 -17.78
CA MET A 19 10.44 -5.52 -17.77
C MET A 19 11.01 -5.74 -16.37
N ARG A 20 12.35 -5.82 -16.29
CA ARG A 20 13.01 -5.97 -15.00
C ARG A 20 12.71 -4.77 -14.09
N GLY A 21 12.29 -5.04 -12.87
CA GLY A 21 11.97 -4.01 -11.88
C GLY A 21 10.58 -3.42 -11.98
N VAL A 22 9.75 -3.87 -12.91
CA VAL A 22 8.36 -3.43 -13.04
C VAL A 22 7.45 -4.64 -13.02
N SER A 23 6.52 -4.66 -12.09
CA SER A 23 5.50 -5.71 -12.00
C SER A 23 4.12 -5.11 -11.85
N PHE A 24 3.16 -5.76 -12.47
CA PHE A 24 1.74 -5.42 -12.36
C PHE A 24 0.97 -6.62 -11.85
N PHE A 25 -0.06 -6.38 -11.09
CA PHE A 25 -1.01 -7.41 -10.73
C PHE A 25 -2.45 -6.88 -10.82
N THR A 26 -3.35 -7.76 -11.17
CA THR A 26 -4.79 -7.50 -11.11
C THR A 26 -5.50 -8.70 -10.51
N ARG A 27 -6.51 -8.44 -9.70
CA ARG A 27 -7.38 -9.45 -9.14
C ARG A 27 -8.81 -8.94 -9.18
N ALA A 28 -9.73 -9.81 -9.55
CA ALA A 28 -11.14 -9.49 -9.55
C ALA A 28 -11.93 -10.65 -8.99
N ARG A 29 -12.99 -10.34 -8.26
CA ARG A 29 -13.98 -11.28 -7.81
C ARG A 29 -15.30 -10.93 -8.44
N LEU A 30 -15.87 -11.90 -9.14
CA LEU A 30 -17.12 -11.77 -9.84
C LEU A 30 -18.21 -12.53 -9.08
N ASP A 31 -19.39 -11.94 -9.06
CA ASP A 31 -20.59 -12.67 -8.62
C ASP A 31 -20.94 -13.72 -9.68
N ALA A 32 -21.23 -14.95 -9.24
CA ALA A 32 -21.56 -16.05 -10.13
C ALA A 32 -22.95 -15.88 -10.78
N ASP A 33 -23.85 -15.14 -10.15
CA ASP A 33 -25.23 -15.02 -10.61
C ASP A 33 -25.38 -14.01 -11.77
N ASP A 34 -24.74 -12.85 -11.65
CA ASP A 34 -24.89 -11.76 -12.61
C ASP A 34 -23.58 -11.32 -13.27
N LEU A 35 -22.46 -11.96 -12.91
CA LEU A 35 -21.11 -11.62 -13.36
C LEU A 35 -20.69 -10.19 -13.02
N SER A 36 -21.33 -9.57 -12.04
CA SER A 36 -20.91 -8.25 -11.57
C SER A 36 -19.61 -8.33 -10.80
N ILE A 37 -18.80 -7.29 -10.93
CA ILE A 37 -17.53 -7.20 -10.20
C ILE A 37 -17.81 -6.76 -8.77
N GLN A 38 -17.65 -7.69 -7.82
CA GLN A 38 -17.79 -7.39 -6.39
C GLN A 38 -16.53 -6.80 -5.81
N ARG A 39 -15.38 -7.26 -6.24
CA ARG A 39 -14.09 -6.78 -5.79
C ARG A 39 -13.12 -6.72 -6.95
N ALA A 40 -12.45 -5.61 -7.07
CA ALA A 40 -11.35 -5.44 -8.02
C ALA A 40 -10.15 -4.85 -7.29
N GLU A 41 -9.00 -5.40 -7.55
CA GLU A 41 -7.72 -4.94 -7.03
C GLU A 41 -6.72 -4.90 -8.17
N ALA A 42 -6.02 -3.81 -8.29
CA ALA A 42 -4.95 -3.66 -9.25
C ALA A 42 -3.78 -2.92 -8.61
N GLY A 43 -2.60 -3.26 -9.02
CA GLY A 43 -1.41 -2.60 -8.49
C GLY A 43 -0.21 -2.77 -9.37
N ALA A 44 0.78 -1.97 -9.07
CA ALA A 44 2.07 -1.99 -9.72
C ALA A 44 3.18 -1.75 -8.72
N ASN A 45 4.30 -2.40 -8.93
CA ASN A 45 5.53 -2.16 -8.20
C ASN A 45 6.62 -1.80 -9.22
N VAL A 46 7.37 -0.76 -8.88
CA VAL A 46 8.50 -0.33 -9.68
C VAL A 46 9.73 -0.30 -8.78
N SER A 47 10.79 -0.94 -9.21
CA SER A 47 12.06 -0.95 -8.52
C SER A 47 13.17 -0.53 -9.48
N VAL A 48 13.89 0.50 -9.10
CA VAL A 48 15.02 1.03 -9.85
C VAL A 48 16.26 1.04 -8.97
N LYS A 49 17.40 1.33 -9.54
CA LYS A 49 18.70 1.26 -8.84
C LYS A 49 18.73 2.11 -7.55
N ARG A 50 18.04 3.24 -7.52
CA ARG A 50 18.07 4.18 -6.40
C ARG A 50 16.75 4.27 -5.64
N GLY A 51 15.77 3.45 -5.97
CA GLY A 51 14.49 3.56 -5.29
C GLY A 51 13.48 2.54 -5.72
N SER A 52 12.35 2.59 -5.06
CA SER A 52 11.20 1.75 -5.37
C SER A 52 9.91 2.52 -5.11
N GLY A 53 8.89 2.13 -5.80
CA GLY A 53 7.57 2.70 -5.59
C GLY A 53 6.50 1.67 -5.87
N TYR A 54 5.36 1.89 -5.31
CA TYR A 54 4.20 1.05 -5.57
C TYR A 54 2.92 1.86 -5.60
N PHE A 55 1.95 1.29 -6.27
CA PHE A 55 0.59 1.78 -6.25
C PHE A 55 -0.36 0.59 -6.15
N ARG A 56 -1.43 0.74 -5.40
CA ARG A 56 -2.48 -0.27 -5.26
C ARG A 56 -3.84 0.42 -5.28
N TYR A 57 -4.69 -0.05 -6.16
CA TYR A 57 -6.08 0.35 -6.23
C TYR A 57 -6.96 -0.81 -5.74
N LEU A 58 -7.89 -0.51 -4.86
CA LEU A 58 -8.86 -1.46 -4.34
C LEU A 58 -10.27 -0.90 -4.48
N ARG A 59 -11.13 -1.67 -5.10
CA ARG A 59 -12.57 -1.41 -5.13
C ARG A 59 -13.29 -2.64 -4.57
N ASN A 60 -14.16 -2.41 -3.63
CA ASN A 60 -15.00 -3.45 -3.04
C ASN A 60 -16.43 -2.93 -2.92
N VAL A 61 -17.37 -3.63 -3.50
CA VAL A 61 -18.79 -3.31 -3.42
C VAL A 61 -19.45 -4.36 -2.53
N ALA A 62 -19.92 -3.94 -1.36
CA ALA A 62 -20.68 -4.82 -0.49
C ALA A 62 -22.09 -4.98 -1.05
N ASP A 63 -22.51 -6.21 -1.20
CA ASP A 63 -23.71 -6.62 -1.90
C ASP A 63 -25.01 -6.22 -1.21
N ALA A 64 -25.14 -6.41 0.10
CA ALA A 64 -26.42 -6.28 0.79
C ALA A 64 -26.82 -4.84 1.14
N ASN A 65 -25.85 -3.96 1.39
CA ASN A 65 -26.09 -2.60 1.88
C ASN A 65 -25.70 -1.50 0.90
N GLY A 66 -25.21 -1.87 -0.28
CA GLY A 66 -24.72 -0.90 -1.24
C GLY A 66 -23.49 -0.13 -0.79
N SER A 67 -22.84 -0.56 0.29
CA SER A 67 -21.60 0.07 0.74
C SER A 67 -20.48 -0.16 -0.27
N LYS A 68 -19.81 0.89 -0.64
CA LYS A 68 -18.71 0.88 -1.57
C LYS A 68 -17.45 1.33 -0.86
N VAL A 69 -16.39 0.55 -0.98
CA VAL A 69 -15.06 0.92 -0.54
C VAL A 69 -14.17 1.04 -1.78
N GLU A 70 -13.51 2.16 -1.90
CA GLU A 70 -12.61 2.43 -3.01
C GLU A 70 -11.41 3.20 -2.48
N ASN A 71 -10.25 2.58 -2.49
CA ASN A 71 -9.02 3.10 -1.91
C ASN A 71 -7.87 3.07 -2.90
N LEU A 72 -7.03 4.06 -2.79
CA LEU A 72 -5.79 4.14 -3.54
C LEU A 72 -4.62 4.29 -2.57
N ASP A 73 -3.70 3.33 -2.58
CA ASP A 73 -2.45 3.38 -1.85
C ASP A 73 -1.30 3.70 -2.79
N LEU A 74 -0.49 4.66 -2.39
CA LEU A 74 0.72 5.06 -3.10
C LEU A 74 1.88 5.10 -2.11
N GLY A 75 3.03 4.62 -2.53
CA GLY A 75 4.22 4.70 -1.69
C GLY A 75 5.48 4.61 -2.50
N GLY A 76 6.56 5.13 -1.95
CA GLY A 76 7.84 5.06 -2.60
C GLY A 76 8.98 5.58 -1.74
N GLU A 77 10.16 5.19 -2.13
CA GLU A 77 11.43 5.59 -1.53
C GLU A 77 12.42 5.87 -2.65
N LEU A 78 13.11 6.98 -2.58
CA LEU A 78 14.12 7.37 -3.55
C LEU A 78 15.37 7.88 -2.84
N TYR A 79 16.51 7.26 -3.14
CA TYR A 79 17.80 7.70 -2.66
C TYR A 79 18.39 8.76 -3.60
N LEU A 80 18.56 9.96 -3.07
CA LEU A 80 19.14 11.08 -3.78
C LEU A 80 20.67 10.99 -3.81
N SER A 81 21.23 10.38 -2.78
CA SER A 81 22.68 10.12 -2.68
C SER A 81 22.91 8.73 -2.09
N LYS A 82 24.18 8.37 -1.85
CA LYS A 82 24.56 7.09 -1.28
C LYS A 82 23.93 6.85 0.11
N HIS A 83 23.73 7.90 0.88
CA HIS A 83 23.25 7.81 2.26
C HIS A 83 21.88 8.42 2.49
N TRP A 84 21.45 9.37 1.67
CA TRP A 84 20.24 10.14 1.89
C TRP A 84 19.15 9.79 0.88
N GLY A 85 17.96 9.60 1.39
CA GLY A 85 16.78 9.36 0.59
C GLY A 85 15.54 10.06 1.13
N VAL A 86 14.49 10.03 0.33
CA VAL A 86 13.18 10.54 0.69
C VAL A 86 12.17 9.42 0.55
N THR A 87 11.15 9.44 1.41
CA THR A 87 10.05 8.49 1.37
C THR A 87 8.73 9.26 1.29
N ALA A 88 7.78 8.67 0.63
CA ALA A 88 6.42 9.20 0.58
C ALA A 88 5.43 8.04 0.60
N TYR A 89 4.34 8.23 1.29
CA TYR A 89 3.24 7.29 1.32
C TYR A 89 1.92 8.06 1.40
N GLY A 90 0.90 7.57 0.75
CA GLY A 90 -0.42 8.15 0.83
C GLY A 90 -1.51 7.10 0.64
N ASN A 91 -2.57 7.25 1.40
CA ASN A 91 -3.81 6.49 1.23
C ASN A 91 -4.93 7.47 0.96
N ARG A 92 -5.61 7.30 -0.15
CA ARG A 92 -6.75 8.12 -0.54
C ARG A 92 -8.01 7.29 -0.58
N ASP A 93 -9.05 7.78 0.08
CA ASP A 93 -10.40 7.25 -0.05
C ASP A 93 -11.07 7.92 -1.25
N LEU A 94 -11.35 7.13 -2.29
CA LEU A 94 -11.93 7.65 -3.53
C LEU A 94 -13.45 7.80 -3.43
N VAL A 95 -14.09 7.14 -2.48
CA VAL A 95 -15.53 7.32 -2.24
C VAL A 95 -15.81 8.69 -1.59
N GLN A 96 -15.00 9.04 -0.59
CA GLN A 96 -15.09 10.32 0.11
C GLN A 96 -14.29 11.43 -0.57
N ASP A 97 -13.47 11.06 -1.55
CA ASP A 97 -12.54 11.96 -2.25
C ASP A 97 -11.62 12.72 -1.28
N ALA A 98 -11.07 11.99 -0.33
CA ALA A 98 -10.24 12.55 0.72
C ALA A 98 -8.99 11.70 0.97
N TRP A 99 -7.91 12.36 1.35
CA TRP A 99 -6.71 11.68 1.83
C TRP A 99 -6.91 11.24 3.27
N VAL A 100 -6.71 9.95 3.51
CA VAL A 100 -6.76 9.37 4.86
C VAL A 100 -5.44 9.58 5.58
N ILE A 101 -4.35 9.22 4.94
CA ILE A 101 -2.99 9.32 5.47
C ILE A 101 -2.08 9.89 4.40
N ARG A 102 -1.20 10.78 4.81
CA ARG A 102 -0.10 11.29 3.98
C ARG A 102 1.17 11.32 4.80
N ASP A 103 2.18 10.61 4.33
CA ASP A 103 3.50 10.53 4.95
C ASP A 103 4.55 11.13 4.02
N LEU A 104 5.41 11.94 4.58
CA LEU A 104 6.65 12.39 3.95
C LEU A 104 7.80 12.13 4.90
N GLY A 105 8.87 11.57 4.41
CA GLY A 105 9.99 11.19 5.24
C GLY A 105 11.33 11.44 4.59
N VAL A 106 12.32 11.53 5.44
CA VAL A 106 13.73 11.55 5.07
C VAL A 106 14.40 10.34 5.71
N VAL A 107 15.20 9.66 4.93
CA VAL A 107 15.95 8.52 5.42
C VAL A 107 17.45 8.74 5.23
N TYR A 108 18.18 8.46 6.29
CA TYR A 108 19.62 8.34 6.26
C TYR A 108 20.00 6.89 6.51
N ARG A 109 20.90 6.37 5.73
CA ARG A 109 21.46 5.05 6.00
C ARG A 109 22.96 5.00 5.69
N ASP A 110 23.67 4.26 6.49
CA ASP A 110 25.04 3.82 6.26
C ASP A 110 25.14 2.30 6.50
N GLU A 111 26.36 1.81 6.62
CA GLU A 111 26.61 0.37 6.80
C GLU A 111 26.02 -0.21 8.08
N CYS A 112 25.86 0.61 9.11
CA CYS A 112 25.48 0.15 10.45
C CYS A 112 24.17 0.79 10.96
N THR A 113 23.71 1.86 10.34
CA THR A 113 22.65 2.68 10.90
C THR A 113 21.67 3.09 9.82
N ARG A 114 20.38 3.01 10.17
CA ARG A 114 19.32 3.62 9.39
C ARG A 114 18.49 4.52 10.31
N ILE A 115 18.28 5.76 9.89
CA ILE A 115 17.44 6.72 10.59
C ILE A 115 16.34 7.18 9.64
N ASP A 116 15.11 6.99 10.04
CA ASP A 116 13.92 7.46 9.34
C ASP A 116 13.26 8.55 10.15
N VAL A 117 13.02 9.70 9.55
CA VAL A 117 12.20 10.76 10.11
C VAL A 117 10.99 10.93 9.22
N ILE A 118 9.82 10.63 9.74
CA ILE A 118 8.56 10.58 8.98
C ILE A 118 7.59 11.58 9.58
N TYR A 119 7.14 12.51 8.76
CA TYR A 119 6.00 13.37 9.07
C TYR A 119 4.75 12.71 8.53
N ARG A 120 3.76 12.52 9.39
CA ARG A 120 2.47 11.91 9.05
C ARG A 120 1.33 12.86 9.34
N ARG A 121 0.45 13.00 8.37
CA ARG A 121 -0.83 13.65 8.55
C ARG A 121 -1.95 12.66 8.30
N GLU A 122 -2.80 12.50 9.28
CA GLU A 122 -4.00 11.70 9.20
C GLU A 122 -5.22 12.62 9.20
N ASP A 123 -6.02 12.52 8.16
CA ASP A 123 -7.22 13.33 8.00
C ASP A 123 -8.50 12.54 8.37
N THR A 124 -8.34 11.36 8.98
CA THR A 124 -9.48 10.58 9.48
C THR A 124 -10.13 11.28 10.63
N VAL A 125 -11.36 11.72 10.44
CA VAL A 125 -12.18 12.28 11.50
C VAL A 125 -12.90 11.13 12.20
N ILE A 126 -12.33 10.69 13.34
CA ILE A 126 -13.03 9.78 14.25
C ILE A 126 -13.63 10.65 15.36
N GLY A 127 -14.94 10.85 15.31
CA GLY A 127 -15.64 11.71 16.28
C GLY A 127 -15.32 13.19 16.10
N ARG A 128 -15.01 13.87 17.21
CA ARG A 128 -14.75 15.32 17.23
C ARG A 128 -13.29 15.71 17.02
N LEU A 129 -12.42 14.74 16.80
CA LEU A 129 -11.00 14.99 16.61
C LEU A 129 -10.77 15.32 15.14
N GLY A 130 -10.19 16.47 14.89
CA GLY A 130 -9.79 16.88 13.56
C GLY A 130 -8.53 16.17 13.07
N PRO A 131 -7.95 16.67 11.98
CA PRO A 131 -6.72 16.10 11.42
C PRO A 131 -5.61 16.01 12.46
N THR A 132 -4.90 14.89 12.48
CA THR A 132 -3.79 14.64 13.39
C THR A 132 -2.48 14.69 12.64
N GLU A 133 -1.54 15.44 13.15
CA GLU A 133 -0.18 15.51 12.62
C GLU A 133 0.78 14.89 13.63
N SER A 134 1.72 14.11 13.14
CA SER A 134 2.74 13.47 13.97
C SER A 134 4.07 13.40 13.26
N ILE A 135 5.13 13.39 14.07
CA ILE A 135 6.49 13.15 13.59
C ILE A 135 7.01 11.92 14.29
N ALA A 136 7.44 10.94 13.53
CA ALA A 136 8.03 9.71 14.03
C ALA A 136 9.50 9.65 13.64
N VAL A 137 10.33 9.24 14.58
CA VAL A 137 11.75 8.98 14.34
C VAL A 137 12.00 7.50 14.63
N ARG A 138 12.54 6.80 13.65
CA ARG A 138 12.91 5.41 13.79
C ARG A 138 14.42 5.27 13.62
N LEU A 139 15.05 4.67 14.59
CA LEU A 139 16.47 4.32 14.53
C LEU A 139 16.58 2.79 14.41
N THR A 140 17.25 2.34 13.37
CA THR A 140 17.56 0.93 13.16
C THR A 140 19.07 0.76 13.14
N LEU A 141 19.58 -0.07 14.04
CA LEU A 141 21.00 -0.37 14.13
C LEU A 141 21.28 -1.77 13.60
N ALA A 142 22.33 -1.91 12.80
CA ALA A 142 22.86 -3.21 12.46
C ALA A 142 23.51 -3.80 13.71
N THR A 143 22.88 -4.78 14.30
CA THR A 143 23.52 -5.53 15.36
C THR A 143 24.56 -6.47 14.77
N LEU A 144 25.74 -6.46 15.38
CA LEU A 144 26.80 -7.39 15.05
C LEU A 144 26.30 -8.84 15.19
N GLY A 145 26.15 -9.54 14.07
CA GLY A 145 25.85 -10.96 14.07
C GLY A 145 24.42 -11.39 13.73
N GLY A 146 23.56 -10.51 13.34
CA GLY A 146 22.23 -10.88 12.87
C GLY A 146 21.88 -10.32 11.49
N PRO A 147 21.13 -11.07 10.64
CA PRO A 147 20.57 -10.48 9.44
C PRO A 147 19.60 -9.38 9.82
N MET A 148 19.84 -8.18 9.34
CA MET A 148 19.02 -7.00 9.61
C MET A 148 17.65 -7.03 8.92
N TYR A 149 17.35 -8.07 8.21
CA TYR A 149 16.13 -8.15 7.43
C TYR A 149 15.27 -9.27 7.96
N ALA A 150 14.26 -8.90 8.70
CA ALA A 150 13.04 -9.68 8.67
C ALA A 150 12.36 -9.39 7.34
N ASN A 151 12.15 -10.41 6.55
CA ASN A 151 11.42 -10.37 5.30
C ASN A 151 10.02 -9.76 5.46
#